data_9c7727a2458f04155e1e39f50f6dbbcb
#
_entry.id   9c7727a2458f04155e1e39f50f6dbbcb
#
_cell.length_a   1.000
_cell.length_b   1.000
_cell.length_c   1.000
_cell.angle_alpha   90.00
_cell.angle_beta   90.00
_cell.angle_gamma   90.00
#
_symmetry.space_group_name_H-M   'P 1'
#
loop_
_entity.id
_entity.type
_entity.pdbx_description
1 polymer ?
#
loop_
_entity_poly.entity_id
_entity_poly.type
_entity_poly.pdbx_seq_one_letter_code
_entity_poly.pdbx_strand_id
1 'polypeptide(L)'
;MNELKESYDRITFLRGKGIKMKEMAEQAQLTPSVLSAMYSTVFPAYFKNVEKGMDDNEALDNALMWVNNLSKKKLFGLLPQMKQALFAMEVVVKEKPDSMNPFLSELEHNARQSVNHITNFSGIYTSYSLSSNTNDLKIEPYFIAPAENGNYIEVGHTNAHGT
;
A
#
# COMPACT_ATOMS: atom_id res chain seq x y z
N MET A 1 -3.55 -20.71 18.56
CA MET A 1 -3.75 -19.28 18.61
C MET A 1 -2.91 -18.49 17.65
N ASN A 2 -1.78 -18.97 17.22
CA ASN A 2 -0.98 -18.39 16.14
C ASN A 2 -1.78 -18.26 14.82
N GLU A 3 -2.67 -19.21 14.53
CA GLU A 3 -3.41 -19.28 13.27
C GLU A 3 -4.39 -18.10 13.03
N LEU A 4 -5.03 -17.59 14.08
CA LEU A 4 -5.92 -16.41 13.98
C LEU A 4 -5.12 -15.17 13.58
N LYS A 5 -3.96 -14.99 14.22
CA LYS A 5 -3.07 -13.87 13.93
C LYS A 5 -2.50 -13.95 12.52
N GLU A 6 -1.98 -15.12 12.15
CA GLU A 6 -1.44 -15.35 10.80
C GLU A 6 -2.50 -15.08 9.72
N SER A 7 -3.73 -15.53 9.95
CA SER A 7 -4.84 -15.28 9.02
C SER A 7 -5.20 -13.79 8.92
N TYR A 8 -5.25 -13.11 10.05
CA TYR A 8 -5.51 -11.66 10.10
C TYR A 8 -4.42 -10.86 9.38
N ASP A 9 -3.17 -11.16 9.68
CA ASP A 9 -2.01 -10.50 9.08
C ASP A 9 -1.97 -10.75 7.56
N ARG A 10 -2.29 -11.97 7.12
CA ARG A 10 -2.35 -12.30 5.69
C ARG A 10 -3.47 -11.56 4.97
N ILE A 11 -4.66 -11.47 5.55
CA ILE A 11 -5.77 -10.67 4.99
C ILE A 11 -5.37 -9.20 4.88
N THR A 12 -4.76 -8.66 5.93
CA THR A 12 -4.27 -7.28 5.96
C THR A 12 -3.24 -7.02 4.86
N PHE A 13 -2.29 -7.93 4.69
CA PHE A 13 -1.30 -7.87 3.61
C PHE A 13 -1.95 -7.88 2.23
N LEU A 14 -2.87 -8.83 1.97
CA LEU A 14 -3.55 -8.95 0.68
C LEU A 14 -4.39 -7.70 0.36
N ARG A 15 -5.06 -7.13 1.38
CA ARG A 15 -5.78 -5.86 1.24
C ARG A 15 -4.84 -4.70 0.92
N GLY A 16 -3.70 -4.63 1.57
CA GLY A 16 -2.66 -3.64 1.28
C GLY A 16 -2.14 -3.72 -0.15
N LYS A 17 -2.22 -4.90 -0.77
CA LYS A 17 -1.90 -5.13 -2.19
C LYS A 17 -3.09 -4.91 -3.14
N GLY A 18 -4.21 -4.41 -2.63
CA GLY A 18 -5.39 -4.06 -3.43
C GLY A 18 -6.33 -5.21 -3.74
N ILE A 19 -6.11 -6.40 -3.18
CA ILE A 19 -7.02 -7.55 -3.35
C ILE A 19 -8.29 -7.28 -2.55
N LYS A 20 -9.45 -7.45 -3.22
CA LYS A 20 -10.74 -7.18 -2.60
C LYS A 20 -11.16 -8.32 -1.67
N MET A 21 -11.91 -7.98 -0.62
CA MET A 21 -12.46 -8.96 0.33
C MET A 21 -13.30 -10.04 -0.38
N LYS A 22 -14.03 -9.67 -1.44
CA LYS A 22 -14.81 -10.60 -2.24
C LYS A 22 -13.94 -11.66 -2.91
N GLU A 23 -12.83 -11.27 -3.51
CA GLU A 23 -11.88 -12.18 -4.17
C GLU A 23 -11.25 -13.16 -3.18
N MET A 24 -10.87 -12.66 -2.00
CA MET A 24 -10.34 -13.51 -0.92
C MET A 24 -11.40 -14.50 -0.40
N ALA A 25 -12.64 -14.07 -0.27
CA ALA A 25 -13.73 -14.93 0.18
C ALA A 25 -14.05 -16.02 -0.85
N GLU A 26 -14.10 -15.68 -2.13
CA GLU A 26 -14.30 -16.64 -3.23
C GLU A 26 -13.20 -17.69 -3.25
N GLN A 27 -11.95 -17.28 -3.11
CA GLN A 27 -10.81 -18.20 -3.06
C GLN A 27 -10.86 -19.12 -1.85
N ALA A 28 -11.28 -18.60 -0.69
CA ALA A 28 -11.44 -19.37 0.53
C ALA A 28 -12.75 -20.16 0.60
N GLN A 29 -13.58 -20.10 -0.43
CA GLN A 29 -14.93 -20.70 -0.50
C GLN A 29 -15.83 -20.24 0.67
N LEU A 30 -15.69 -18.98 1.04
CA LEU A 30 -16.48 -18.32 2.09
C LEU A 30 -17.42 -17.28 1.47
N THR A 31 -18.47 -16.95 2.20
CA THR A 31 -19.25 -15.77 1.83
C THR A 31 -18.47 -14.50 2.20
N PRO A 32 -18.51 -13.45 1.37
CA PRO A 32 -17.81 -12.20 1.66
C PRO A 32 -18.20 -11.59 3.01
N SER A 33 -19.47 -11.79 3.43
CA SER A 33 -19.95 -11.32 4.73
C SER A 33 -19.29 -12.02 5.91
N VAL A 34 -19.06 -13.33 5.82
CA VAL A 34 -18.38 -14.10 6.86
C VAL A 34 -16.92 -13.69 6.98
N LEU A 35 -16.18 -13.62 5.87
CA LEU A 35 -14.79 -13.20 5.88
C LEU A 35 -14.64 -11.75 6.37
N SER A 36 -15.55 -10.87 5.95
CA SER A 36 -15.56 -9.48 6.40
C SER A 36 -15.85 -9.37 7.91
N ALA A 37 -16.80 -10.13 8.45
CA ALA A 37 -17.10 -10.17 9.87
C ALA A 37 -15.91 -10.70 10.70
N MET A 38 -15.25 -11.75 10.22
CA MET A 38 -14.02 -12.27 10.85
C MET A 38 -12.95 -11.19 10.91
N TYR A 39 -12.67 -10.54 9.80
CA TYR A 39 -11.59 -9.56 9.69
C TYR A 39 -11.87 -8.26 10.44
N SER A 40 -13.07 -7.69 10.30
CA SER A 40 -13.38 -6.36 10.82
C SER A 40 -13.92 -6.35 12.25
N THR A 41 -14.42 -7.49 12.74
CA THR A 41 -15.07 -7.55 14.05
C THR A 41 -14.39 -8.59 14.96
N VAL A 42 -14.34 -9.86 14.54
CA VAL A 42 -13.92 -10.95 15.42
C VAL A 42 -12.43 -10.86 15.75
N PHE A 43 -11.56 -10.78 14.77
CA PHE A 43 -10.11 -10.74 14.99
C PHE A 43 -9.66 -9.52 15.80
N PRO A 44 -10.07 -8.29 15.48
CA PRO A 44 -9.69 -7.13 16.29
C PRO A 44 -10.21 -7.18 17.72
N ALA A 45 -11.45 -7.63 17.92
CA ALA A 45 -12.03 -7.76 19.26
C ALA A 45 -11.28 -8.83 20.08
N TYR A 46 -10.98 -9.98 19.47
CA TYR A 46 -10.22 -11.04 20.09
C TYR A 46 -8.83 -10.54 20.53
N PHE A 47 -8.05 -9.95 19.64
CA PHE A 47 -6.70 -9.45 19.99
C PHE A 47 -6.75 -8.40 21.10
N LYS A 48 -7.70 -7.48 21.04
CA LYS A 48 -7.90 -6.47 22.08
C LYS A 48 -8.25 -7.11 23.45
N ASN A 49 -9.01 -8.18 23.47
CA ASN A 49 -9.37 -8.87 24.71
C ASN A 49 -8.17 -9.63 25.29
N VAL A 50 -7.37 -10.28 24.46
CA VAL A 50 -6.12 -10.95 24.87
C VAL A 50 -5.11 -9.92 25.41
N GLU A 51 -4.97 -8.77 24.77
CA GLU A 51 -4.11 -7.67 25.26
C GLU A 51 -4.53 -7.15 26.64
N LYS A 52 -5.83 -7.26 26.97
CA LYS A 52 -6.36 -6.93 28.31
C LYS A 52 -6.14 -8.03 29.35
N GLY A 53 -5.51 -9.14 28.96
CA GLY A 53 -5.22 -10.26 29.86
C GLY A 53 -6.33 -11.29 29.97
N MET A 54 -7.33 -11.30 29.08
CA MET A 54 -8.33 -12.35 29.02
C MET A 54 -7.71 -13.66 28.54
N ASP A 55 -8.22 -14.76 29.06
CA ASP A 55 -7.90 -16.09 28.51
C ASP A 55 -8.37 -16.18 27.06
N ASP A 56 -7.63 -16.89 26.25
CA ASP A 56 -7.85 -17.01 24.82
C ASP A 56 -9.23 -17.53 24.44
N ASN A 57 -9.77 -18.47 25.19
CA ASN A 57 -11.11 -19.03 24.96
C ASN A 57 -12.17 -17.98 25.28
N GLU A 58 -12.03 -17.31 26.40
CA GLU A 58 -12.92 -16.24 26.83
C GLU A 58 -12.87 -15.05 25.89
N ALA A 59 -11.67 -14.65 25.48
CA ALA A 59 -11.46 -13.56 24.53
C ALA A 59 -12.14 -13.82 23.18
N LEU A 60 -12.09 -15.08 22.72
CA LEU A 60 -12.73 -15.49 21.47
C LEU A 60 -14.26 -15.55 21.61
N ASP A 61 -14.75 -16.12 22.72
CA ASP A 61 -16.20 -16.20 22.97
C ASP A 61 -16.80 -14.78 23.03
N ASN A 62 -16.15 -13.86 23.71
CA ASN A 62 -16.55 -12.45 23.75
C ASN A 62 -16.50 -11.77 22.38
N ALA A 63 -15.50 -12.07 21.57
CA ALA A 63 -15.40 -11.50 20.22
C ALA A 63 -16.52 -12.01 19.29
N LEU A 64 -16.93 -13.27 19.45
CA LEU A 64 -17.98 -13.89 18.64
C LEU A 64 -19.39 -13.44 19.03
N MET A 65 -19.61 -12.91 20.23
CA MET A 65 -20.92 -12.40 20.66
C MET A 65 -21.45 -11.28 19.77
N TRP A 66 -20.58 -10.57 19.05
CA TRP A 66 -20.93 -9.46 18.16
C TRP A 66 -21.29 -9.91 16.75
N VAL A 67 -21.26 -11.21 16.44
CA VAL A 67 -21.47 -11.73 15.09
C VAL A 67 -22.48 -12.87 15.10
N ASN A 68 -23.65 -12.64 14.53
CA ASN A 68 -24.76 -13.60 14.58
C ASN A 68 -24.57 -14.87 13.74
N ASN A 69 -23.67 -14.85 12.75
CA ASN A 69 -23.55 -15.91 11.73
C ASN A 69 -22.30 -16.77 11.88
N LEU A 70 -21.52 -16.59 12.95
CA LEU A 70 -20.26 -17.26 13.16
C LEU A 70 -20.14 -17.81 14.58
N SER A 71 -20.23 -19.12 14.72
CA SER A 71 -19.96 -19.79 15.99
C SER A 71 -18.49 -20.21 16.09
N LYS A 72 -18.00 -20.43 17.31
CA LYS A 72 -16.62 -20.90 17.56
C LYS A 72 -16.31 -22.19 16.79
N LYS A 73 -17.21 -23.17 16.81
CA LYS A 73 -17.06 -24.42 16.04
C LYS A 73 -16.92 -24.16 14.54
N LYS A 74 -17.75 -23.25 14.00
CA LYS A 74 -17.72 -22.89 12.59
C LYS A 74 -16.43 -22.14 12.24
N LEU A 75 -15.98 -21.22 13.10
CA LEU A 75 -14.72 -20.49 12.91
C LEU A 75 -13.54 -21.47 12.80
N PHE A 76 -13.37 -22.35 13.79
CA PHE A 76 -12.28 -23.33 13.78
C PHE A 76 -12.37 -24.33 12.62
N GLY A 77 -13.57 -24.68 12.17
CA GLY A 77 -13.75 -25.53 10.99
C GLY A 77 -13.35 -24.83 9.68
N LEU A 78 -13.52 -23.52 9.60
CA LEU A 78 -13.19 -22.73 8.41
C LEU A 78 -11.71 -22.26 8.37
N LEU A 79 -11.08 -22.13 9.52
CA LEU A 79 -9.74 -21.56 9.66
C LEU A 79 -8.67 -22.27 8.82
N PRO A 80 -8.54 -23.62 8.82
CA PRO A 80 -7.50 -24.30 8.05
C PRO A 80 -7.65 -24.10 6.55
N GLN A 81 -8.88 -24.25 6.04
CA GLN A 81 -9.19 -24.05 4.62
C GLN A 81 -8.96 -22.61 4.20
N MET A 82 -9.44 -21.65 4.99
CA MET A 82 -9.25 -20.22 4.75
C MET A 82 -7.76 -19.86 4.73
N LYS A 83 -7.00 -20.33 5.71
CA LYS A 83 -5.56 -20.11 5.80
C LYS A 83 -4.87 -20.64 4.54
N GLN A 84 -5.10 -21.90 4.20
CA GLN A 84 -4.52 -22.53 3.01
C GLN A 84 -4.83 -21.71 1.74
N ALA A 85 -6.08 -21.32 1.54
CA ALA A 85 -6.51 -20.56 0.38
C ALA A 85 -5.86 -19.17 0.33
N LEU A 86 -5.85 -18.43 1.44
CA LEU A 86 -5.26 -17.11 1.51
C LEU A 86 -3.74 -17.10 1.30
N PHE A 87 -3.04 -18.13 1.79
CA PHE A 87 -1.60 -18.25 1.60
C PHE A 87 -1.23 -18.73 0.20
N ALA A 88 -2.09 -19.52 -0.44
CA ALA A 88 -1.95 -19.92 -1.85
C ALA A 88 -2.24 -18.79 -2.84
N MET A 89 -2.89 -17.71 -2.41
CA MET A 89 -3.08 -16.55 -3.26
C MET A 89 -1.73 -15.93 -3.61
N GLU A 90 -1.30 -16.12 -4.84
CA GLU A 90 -0.21 -15.35 -5.39
C GLU A 90 -0.64 -13.89 -5.48
N VAL A 91 0.11 -13.04 -4.80
CA VAL A 91 0.03 -11.62 -5.05
C VAL A 91 0.73 -11.40 -6.39
N VAL A 92 0.01 -11.65 -7.48
CA VAL A 92 0.36 -10.98 -8.71
C VAL A 92 0.19 -9.50 -8.33
N VAL A 93 1.30 -8.84 -8.06
CA VAL A 93 1.33 -7.39 -8.09
C VAL A 93 0.91 -7.11 -9.55
N LYS A 94 -0.40 -7.02 -9.77
CA LYS A 94 -0.87 -6.17 -10.82
C LYS A 94 -0.30 -4.84 -10.37
N GLU A 95 0.88 -4.48 -10.91
CA GLU A 95 1.11 -3.08 -11.12
C GLU A 95 -0.24 -2.65 -11.65
N LYS A 96 -1.04 -1.97 -10.81
CA LYS A 96 -2.15 -1.24 -11.37
C LYS A 96 -1.49 -0.55 -12.53
N PRO A 97 -1.94 -0.73 -13.77
CA PRO A 97 -1.78 0.37 -14.65
C PRO A 97 -2.44 1.45 -13.81
N ASP A 98 -1.60 2.29 -13.18
CA ASP A 98 -2.13 3.51 -12.63
C ASP A 98 -3.15 3.90 -13.68
N SER A 99 -4.37 4.26 -13.23
CA SER A 99 -5.29 4.95 -14.12
C SER A 99 -4.64 6.31 -14.37
N MET A 100 -3.43 6.22 -14.78
CA MET A 100 -2.57 7.28 -15.20
C MET A 100 -3.27 7.81 -16.41
N ASN A 101 -3.80 9.00 -16.26
CA ASN A 101 -4.24 9.79 -17.38
C ASN A 101 -3.34 9.39 -18.57
N PRO A 102 -3.90 9.00 -19.74
CA PRO A 102 -3.11 8.59 -20.91
C PRO A 102 -1.96 9.53 -21.19
N PHE A 103 -2.14 10.81 -20.91
CA PHE A 103 -1.13 11.85 -20.95
C PHE A 103 0.06 11.59 -20.01
N LEU A 104 -0.17 11.12 -18.79
CA LEU A 104 0.91 10.82 -17.85
C LEU A 104 1.68 9.56 -18.26
N SER A 105 0.99 8.55 -18.82
CA SER A 105 1.64 7.36 -19.39
C SER A 105 2.52 7.70 -20.59
N GLU A 106 2.07 8.62 -21.43
CA GLU A 106 2.85 9.13 -22.57
C GLU A 106 4.05 9.95 -22.11
N LEU A 107 3.85 10.80 -21.09
CA LEU A 107 4.94 11.55 -20.46
C LEU A 107 5.99 10.63 -19.86
N GLU A 108 5.58 9.59 -19.14
CA GLU A 108 6.50 8.62 -18.55
C GLU A 108 7.27 7.85 -19.63
N HIS A 109 6.58 7.41 -20.70
CA HIS A 109 7.22 6.77 -21.84
C HIS A 109 8.26 7.68 -22.50
N ASN A 110 7.91 8.92 -22.76
CA ASN A 110 8.80 9.90 -23.35
C ASN A 110 9.97 10.26 -22.42
N ALA A 111 9.72 10.37 -21.11
CA ALA A 111 10.75 10.58 -20.11
C ALA A 111 11.79 9.44 -20.11
N ARG A 112 11.33 8.18 -20.12
CA ARG A 112 12.22 7.00 -20.19
C ARG A 112 13.05 6.96 -21.46
N GLN A 113 12.48 7.34 -22.60
CA GLN A 113 13.25 7.44 -23.85
C GLN A 113 14.28 8.57 -23.83
N SER A 114 13.97 9.66 -23.15
CA SER A 114 14.81 10.84 -23.06
C SER A 114 16.01 10.66 -22.13
N VAL A 115 15.96 9.73 -21.17
CA VAL A 115 17.03 9.53 -20.17
C VAL A 115 18.40 9.31 -20.83
N ASN A 116 18.44 8.51 -21.90
CA ASN A 116 19.70 8.25 -22.61
C ASN A 116 20.30 9.49 -23.31
N HIS A 117 19.46 10.47 -23.63
CA HIS A 117 19.92 11.72 -24.25
C HIS A 117 20.30 12.77 -23.21
N ILE A 118 19.75 12.69 -22.01
CA ILE A 118 19.89 13.73 -20.98
C ILE A 118 21.10 13.49 -20.06
N THR A 119 21.70 12.30 -20.07
CA THR A 119 23.00 12.09 -19.39
C THR A 119 24.05 13.10 -19.81
N ASN A 120 23.97 13.62 -21.03
CA ASN A 120 24.82 14.68 -21.56
C ASN A 120 24.55 16.06 -20.93
N PHE A 121 23.41 16.23 -20.26
CA PHE A 121 23.00 17.48 -19.62
C PHE A 121 23.06 17.42 -18.09
N SER A 122 23.59 16.35 -17.53
CA SER A 122 23.79 16.25 -16.08
C SER A 122 24.81 17.28 -15.62
N GLY A 123 24.48 18.01 -14.56
CA GLY A 123 25.36 19.04 -14.05
C GLY A 123 24.65 20.05 -13.16
N ILE A 124 25.41 21.07 -12.77
CA ILE A 124 24.91 22.21 -12.01
C ILE A 124 24.78 23.39 -12.95
N TYR A 125 23.62 23.98 -12.97
CA TYR A 125 23.25 25.11 -13.80
C TYR A 125 22.85 26.30 -12.93
N THR A 126 23.00 27.49 -13.47
CA THR A 126 22.53 28.70 -12.80
C THR A 126 21.50 29.38 -13.69
N SER A 127 20.31 29.58 -13.14
CA SER A 127 19.28 30.39 -13.81
C SER A 127 19.35 31.85 -13.36
N TYR A 128 19.06 32.71 -14.25
CA TYR A 128 18.95 34.14 -14.04
C TYR A 128 17.54 34.58 -14.41
N SER A 129 16.82 35.16 -13.50
CA SER A 129 15.47 35.68 -13.75
C SER A 129 15.30 37.03 -13.06
N LEU A 130 14.38 37.86 -13.58
CA LEU A 130 13.99 39.09 -12.92
C LEU A 130 12.74 38.79 -12.06
N SER A 131 12.78 39.27 -10.83
CA SER A 131 11.61 39.22 -9.97
C SER A 131 10.49 40.07 -10.56
N SER A 132 9.30 39.49 -10.74
CA SER A 132 8.14 40.20 -11.29
C SER A 132 7.67 41.39 -10.43
N ASN A 133 7.98 41.37 -9.15
CA ASN A 133 7.50 42.35 -8.17
C ASN A 133 8.50 43.47 -7.90
N THR A 134 9.80 43.16 -7.93
CA THR A 134 10.85 44.10 -7.50
C THR A 134 11.83 44.45 -8.63
N ASN A 135 11.77 43.75 -9.73
CA ASN A 135 12.71 43.85 -10.84
C ASN A 135 14.17 43.50 -10.48
N ASP A 136 14.35 42.89 -9.31
CA ASP A 136 15.67 42.45 -8.86
C ASP A 136 16.11 41.19 -9.58
N LEU A 137 17.41 41.07 -9.82
CA LEU A 137 18.01 39.88 -10.42
C LEU A 137 17.98 38.72 -9.42
N LYS A 138 17.27 37.65 -9.77
CA LYS A 138 17.22 36.43 -9.05
C LYS A 138 18.16 35.40 -9.66
N ILE A 139 19.05 34.85 -8.86
CA ILE A 139 20.04 33.84 -9.28
C ILE A 139 19.77 32.58 -8.52
N GLU A 140 19.44 31.50 -9.21
CA GLU A 140 19.07 30.23 -8.57
C GLU A 140 19.90 29.09 -9.16
N PRO A 141 20.63 28.33 -8.33
CA PRO A 141 21.29 27.14 -8.80
C PRO A 141 20.28 25.99 -8.98
N TYR A 142 20.41 25.28 -10.07
CA TYR A 142 19.70 24.03 -10.37
C TYR A 142 20.69 22.91 -10.54
N PHE A 143 20.28 21.72 -10.14
CA PHE A 143 21.01 20.52 -10.53
C PHE A 143 20.12 19.64 -11.42
N ILE A 144 20.74 18.98 -12.36
CA ILE A 144 20.13 17.94 -13.19
C ILE A 144 20.97 16.69 -13.01
N ALA A 145 20.36 15.63 -12.54
CA ALA A 145 21.03 14.35 -12.31
C ALA A 145 20.11 13.17 -12.67
N PRO A 146 20.66 12.05 -13.13
CA PRO A 146 19.88 10.82 -13.22
C PRO A 146 19.41 10.41 -11.82
N ALA A 147 18.15 9.99 -11.67
CA ALA A 147 17.65 9.43 -10.44
C ALA A 147 18.36 8.10 -10.13
N GLU A 148 18.43 7.72 -8.85
CA GLU A 148 19.10 6.50 -8.42
C GLU A 148 18.60 5.23 -9.12
N ASN A 149 17.32 5.19 -9.49
CA ASN A 149 16.71 4.07 -10.21
C ASN A 149 16.98 4.09 -11.73
N GLY A 150 17.62 5.12 -12.26
CA GLY A 150 17.97 5.27 -13.67
C GLY A 150 16.79 5.49 -14.63
N ASN A 151 15.56 5.59 -14.14
CA ASN A 151 14.36 5.71 -14.97
C ASN A 151 13.89 7.15 -15.15
N TYR A 152 14.40 8.08 -14.35
CA TYR A 152 13.98 9.48 -14.32
C TYR A 152 15.17 10.39 -14.18
N ILE A 153 14.91 11.67 -14.38
CA ILE A 153 15.86 12.73 -14.14
C ILE A 153 15.34 13.55 -12.98
N GLU A 154 16.22 13.78 -12.04
CA GLU A 154 15.95 14.68 -10.94
C GLU A 154 16.41 16.07 -11.29
N VAL A 155 15.50 17.03 -11.15
CA VAL A 155 15.80 18.46 -11.26
C VAL A 155 15.49 19.08 -9.91
N GLY A 156 16.50 19.60 -9.27
CA GLY A 156 16.34 20.29 -8.00
C GLY A 156 16.89 21.69 -8.03
N HIS A 157 16.33 22.56 -7.21
CA HIS A 157 16.89 23.88 -6.96
C HIS A 157 16.95 24.13 -5.46
N THR A 158 17.95 24.87 -5.00
CA THR A 158 18.04 25.35 -3.65
C THR A 158 17.62 26.80 -3.59
N ASN A 159 16.55 27.10 -2.85
CA ASN A 159 16.26 28.47 -2.47
C ASN A 159 17.23 28.89 -1.36
N ALA A 160 18.24 29.68 -1.69
CA ALA A 160 18.98 30.39 -0.67
C ALA A 160 18.08 31.50 -0.15
N HIS A 161 17.31 31.26 0.89
CA HIS A 161 16.82 32.34 1.71
C HIS A 161 18.03 32.89 2.46
N GLY A 162 18.59 33.97 1.92
CA GLY A 162 19.53 34.79 2.66
C GLY A 162 18.82 35.35 3.90
N THR A 163 19.32 35.01 5.06
CA THR A 163 19.05 35.73 6.32
C THR A 163 19.64 37.11 6.25
#